data_bb41cc6c054e52d679f519060ec8521b
#
_entry.id   bb41cc6c054e52d679f519060ec8521b
#
_cell.length_a   1.000
_cell.length_b   1.000
_cell.length_c   1.000
_cell.angle_alpha   90.00
_cell.angle_beta   90.00
_cell.angle_gamma   90.00
#
_symmetry.space_group_name_H-M   'P 1'
#
loop_
_entity.id
_entity.type
_entity.pdbx_description
1 polymer ?
#
loop_
_entity_poly.entity_id
_entity_poly.type
_entity_poly.pdbx_seq_one_letter_code
_entity_poly.pdbx_strand_id
1 'polypeptide(L)'
;MQYIKRIMLPFFMAFLVAGCQVTIPPANNQAVNNSGTNATSLTILDAKALRGSEKVSVHAYSYTRGSDFCSRTIALKFSSELPYTQTLVAMRNRALVTGANALSITGWEEKNGITTFTGHFFDCHSKKGL
;
A
#
# COMPACT_ATOMS: atom_id res chain seq x y z
N MET A 1 -52.53 7.12 -47.45
CA MET A 1 -52.36 7.43 -46.01
C MET A 1 -52.33 6.09 -45.29
N GLN A 2 -51.15 5.56 -45.01
CA GLN A 2 -51.01 4.31 -44.27
C GLN A 2 -50.16 4.55 -43.05
N TYR A 3 -50.79 4.41 -41.87
CA TYR A 3 -50.15 4.48 -40.57
C TYR A 3 -49.42 3.19 -40.29
N ILE A 4 -48.08 3.21 -40.30
CA ILE A 4 -47.25 2.10 -39.84
C ILE A 4 -47.08 2.25 -38.34
N LYS A 5 -47.84 1.45 -37.58
CA LYS A 5 -47.63 1.24 -36.14
C LYS A 5 -46.31 0.48 -35.95
N ARG A 6 -45.28 1.18 -35.49
CA ARG A 6 -44.07 0.54 -35.00
C ARG A 6 -44.31 0.02 -33.59
N ILE A 7 -44.44 -1.27 -33.47
CA ILE A 7 -44.44 -1.99 -32.21
C ILE A 7 -42.97 -2.02 -31.72
N MET A 8 -42.68 -1.21 -30.68
CA MET A 8 -41.43 -1.29 -29.93
C MET A 8 -41.53 -2.45 -28.98
N LEU A 9 -40.78 -3.51 -29.26
CA LEU A 9 -40.59 -4.64 -28.35
C LEU A 9 -39.51 -4.24 -27.34
N PRO A 10 -39.78 -4.21 -26.01
CA PRO A 10 -38.73 -4.00 -25.04
C PRO A 10 -37.95 -5.29 -24.86
N PHE A 11 -36.71 -5.28 -25.30
CA PHE A 11 -35.74 -6.33 -25.04
C PHE A 11 -35.32 -6.24 -23.56
N PHE A 12 -35.96 -7.05 -22.71
CA PHE A 12 -35.57 -7.23 -21.32
C PHE A 12 -34.32 -8.10 -21.29
N MET A 13 -33.15 -7.47 -21.30
CA MET A 13 -31.88 -8.14 -21.00
C MET A 13 -31.80 -8.40 -19.49
N ALA A 14 -32.15 -9.61 -19.10
CA ALA A 14 -31.90 -10.11 -17.75
C ALA A 14 -30.38 -10.34 -17.59
N PHE A 15 -29.69 -9.39 -16.98
CA PHE A 15 -28.32 -9.58 -16.50
C PHE A 15 -28.33 -10.55 -15.31
N LEU A 16 -28.01 -11.81 -15.55
CA LEU A 16 -27.67 -12.77 -14.52
C LEU A 16 -26.31 -12.36 -13.93
N VAL A 17 -26.35 -11.60 -12.83
CA VAL A 17 -25.18 -11.36 -12.02
C VAL A 17 -24.86 -12.65 -11.26
N ALA A 18 -23.96 -13.47 -11.81
CA ALA A 18 -23.36 -14.58 -11.10
C ALA A 18 -22.46 -14.00 -9.99
N GLY A 19 -23.03 -13.78 -8.82
CA GLY A 19 -22.28 -13.41 -7.62
C GLY A 19 -21.38 -14.58 -7.21
N CYS A 20 -20.06 -14.42 -7.33
CA CYS A 20 -19.12 -15.31 -6.66
C CYS A 20 -19.32 -15.18 -5.16
N GLN A 21 -20.03 -16.10 -4.57
CA GLN A 21 -20.09 -16.26 -3.12
C GLN A 21 -18.76 -16.84 -2.67
N VAL A 22 -17.90 -16.01 -2.11
CA VAL A 22 -16.72 -16.44 -1.35
C VAL A 22 -17.26 -17.07 -0.06
N THR A 23 -17.35 -18.37 -0.02
CA THR A 23 -17.68 -19.12 1.20
C THR A 23 -16.45 -19.04 2.11
N ILE A 24 -16.49 -18.13 3.08
CA ILE A 24 -15.51 -18.11 4.17
C ILE A 24 -15.81 -19.32 5.05
N PRO A 25 -14.88 -20.28 5.21
CA PRO A 25 -15.10 -21.40 6.13
C PRO A 25 -15.32 -20.84 7.54
N PRO A 26 -16.22 -21.43 8.34
CA PRO A 26 -16.44 -20.99 9.70
C PRO A 26 -15.12 -21.09 10.47
N ALA A 27 -14.70 -19.96 11.03
CA ALA A 27 -13.55 -19.92 11.92
C ALA A 27 -13.83 -20.87 13.08
N ASN A 28 -13.06 -21.95 13.17
CA ASN A 28 -13.09 -22.85 14.30
C ASN A 28 -12.63 -22.05 15.51
N ASN A 29 -13.59 -21.67 16.37
CA ASN A 29 -13.35 -21.04 17.65
C ASN A 29 -12.69 -22.05 18.60
N GLN A 30 -11.43 -22.38 18.35
CA GLN A 30 -10.58 -22.89 19.41
C GLN A 30 -10.16 -21.67 20.23
N ALA A 31 -10.81 -21.48 21.34
CA ALA A 31 -10.40 -20.59 22.40
C ALA A 31 -9.02 -21.03 22.89
N VAL A 32 -7.98 -20.55 22.22
CA VAL A 32 -6.64 -20.57 22.80
C VAL A 32 -6.63 -19.44 23.81
N ASN A 33 -6.79 -19.79 25.10
CA ASN A 33 -6.50 -18.93 26.23
C ASN A 33 -5.01 -18.61 26.20
N ASN A 34 -4.60 -17.66 25.41
CA ASN A 34 -3.31 -17.01 25.50
C ASN A 34 -3.52 -15.68 26.23
N SER A 35 -3.19 -15.71 27.52
CA SER A 35 -2.93 -14.53 28.33
C SER A 35 -2.07 -13.55 27.55
N GLY A 36 -2.66 -12.38 27.28
CA GLY A 36 -2.02 -11.11 27.11
C GLY A 36 -0.64 -11.06 26.42
N THR A 37 -0.63 -11.08 25.13
CA THR A 37 0.18 -10.19 24.30
C THR A 37 -0.63 -9.99 23.04
N ASN A 38 -1.15 -8.78 22.83
CA ASN A 38 -1.57 -8.34 21.52
C ASN A 38 -0.32 -8.37 20.64
N ALA A 39 0.03 -9.56 20.15
CA ALA A 39 1.03 -9.71 19.11
C ALA A 39 0.39 -9.07 17.87
N THR A 40 0.60 -7.76 17.73
CA THR A 40 0.45 -7.10 16.44
C THR A 40 1.22 -7.98 15.46
N SER A 41 0.54 -8.67 14.58
CA SER A 41 1.19 -9.57 13.63
C SER A 41 2.08 -8.70 12.73
N LEU A 42 3.34 -8.57 13.14
CA LEU A 42 4.35 -7.91 12.31
C LEU A 42 4.37 -8.64 10.97
N THR A 43 4.04 -7.94 9.93
CA THR A 43 4.14 -8.51 8.60
C THR A 43 5.62 -8.76 8.29
N ILE A 44 5.90 -9.64 7.35
CA ILE A 44 7.28 -9.89 6.90
C ILE A 44 7.99 -8.60 6.46
N LEU A 45 7.22 -7.60 6.01
CA LEU A 45 7.72 -6.28 5.63
C LEU A 45 8.23 -5.45 6.82
N ASP A 46 7.83 -5.80 8.04
CA ASP A 46 8.15 -5.05 9.25
C ASP A 46 9.27 -5.72 10.05
N ALA A 47 9.38 -7.05 9.97
CA ALA A 47 10.25 -7.83 10.84
C ALA A 47 11.75 -7.73 10.49
N LYS A 48 12.09 -7.56 9.21
CA LYS A 48 13.48 -7.59 8.73
C LYS A 48 13.64 -6.81 7.43
N ALA A 49 14.83 -6.24 7.23
CA ALA A 49 15.19 -5.65 5.94
C ALA A 49 15.12 -6.69 4.81
N LEU A 50 14.35 -6.43 3.78
CA LEU A 50 14.32 -7.24 2.58
C LEU A 50 15.58 -7.00 1.76
N ARG A 51 16.05 -8.04 1.09
CA ARG A 51 17.21 -7.91 0.17
C ARG A 51 16.88 -6.88 -0.91
N GLY A 52 17.69 -5.85 -1.01
CA GLY A 52 17.51 -4.73 -1.94
C GLY A 52 16.87 -3.49 -1.31
N SER A 53 16.23 -3.58 -0.14
CA SER A 53 15.65 -2.41 0.53
C SER A 53 16.72 -1.40 0.99
N GLU A 54 17.97 -1.86 1.18
CA GLU A 54 19.13 -1.02 1.46
C GLU A 54 19.46 -0.08 0.30
N LYS A 55 19.06 -0.42 -0.92
CA LYS A 55 19.24 0.40 -2.13
C LYS A 55 18.21 1.50 -2.26
N VAL A 56 17.11 1.42 -1.51
CA VAL A 56 16.11 2.50 -1.47
C VAL A 56 16.74 3.69 -0.77
N SER A 57 17.04 4.73 -1.53
CA SER A 57 17.64 5.96 -1.02
C SER A 57 16.62 6.81 -0.27
N VAL A 58 17.10 7.56 0.74
CA VAL A 58 16.24 8.50 1.48
C VAL A 58 16.67 9.91 1.14
N HIS A 59 15.74 10.72 0.66
CA HIS A 59 15.99 12.09 0.21
C HIS A 59 15.03 13.08 0.86
N ALA A 60 15.40 14.35 0.86
CA ALA A 60 14.48 15.42 1.19
C ALA A 60 13.33 15.46 0.16
N TYR A 61 12.10 15.71 0.63
CA TYR A 61 10.92 15.72 -0.25
C TYR A 61 11.00 16.79 -1.33
N SER A 62 11.57 17.95 -1.02
CA SER A 62 11.81 19.03 -2.00
C SER A 62 12.71 18.57 -3.16
N TYR A 63 13.71 17.75 -2.88
CA TYR A 63 14.59 17.19 -3.89
C TYR A 63 13.86 16.22 -4.82
N THR A 64 13.19 15.22 -4.28
CA THR A 64 12.50 14.21 -5.10
C THR A 64 11.31 14.79 -5.86
N ARG A 65 10.56 15.71 -5.25
CA ARG A 65 9.42 16.39 -5.90
C ARG A 65 9.84 17.34 -7.02
N GLY A 66 10.98 18.01 -6.86
CA GLY A 66 11.50 18.97 -7.84
C GLY A 66 12.37 18.37 -8.92
N SER A 67 12.62 17.06 -8.87
CA SER A 67 13.45 16.36 -9.85
C SER A 67 12.62 15.85 -11.03
N ASP A 68 12.96 16.25 -12.23
CA ASP A 68 12.30 15.80 -13.47
C ASP A 68 12.48 14.31 -13.76
N PHE A 69 13.44 13.67 -13.08
CA PHE A 69 13.74 12.25 -13.24
C PHE A 69 13.15 11.38 -12.11
N CYS A 70 12.38 11.95 -11.19
CA CYS A 70 11.70 11.23 -10.12
C CYS A 70 10.18 11.32 -10.30
N SER A 71 9.52 10.18 -10.43
CA SER A 71 8.07 10.08 -10.46
C SER A 71 7.54 9.56 -9.13
N ARG A 72 6.56 10.25 -8.53
CA ARG A 72 5.94 9.78 -7.29
C ARG A 72 5.05 8.57 -7.57
N THR A 73 5.35 7.46 -6.94
CA THR A 73 4.60 6.21 -7.06
C THR A 73 3.42 6.19 -6.07
N ILE A 74 3.69 6.49 -4.79
CA ILE A 74 2.66 6.41 -3.74
C ILE A 74 2.99 7.38 -2.60
N ALA A 75 1.96 7.80 -1.86
CA ALA A 75 2.08 8.46 -0.58
C ALA A 75 1.46 7.55 0.48
N LEU A 76 2.16 7.32 1.59
CA LEU A 76 1.77 6.38 2.62
C LEU A 76 1.93 7.00 4.01
N LYS A 77 0.89 6.87 4.85
CA LYS A 77 1.00 7.05 6.29
C LYS A 77 1.04 5.66 6.93
N PHE A 78 2.10 5.41 7.68
CA PHE A 78 2.38 4.10 8.29
C PHE A 78 2.65 4.26 9.78
N SER A 79 1.95 3.49 10.59
CA SER A 79 2.12 3.45 12.04
C SER A 79 2.56 2.07 12.48
N SER A 80 3.49 2.02 13.44
CA SER A 80 4.08 0.78 13.95
C SER A 80 4.48 0.95 15.41
N GLU A 81 4.43 -0.13 16.19
CA GLU A 81 4.99 -0.20 17.54
C GLU A 81 6.53 -0.35 17.52
N LEU A 82 7.12 -0.43 16.34
CA LEU A 82 8.56 -0.50 16.18
C LEU A 82 9.20 0.87 16.43
N PRO A 83 10.41 0.92 16.99
CA PRO A 83 11.16 2.16 17.13
C PRO A 83 11.50 2.76 15.76
N TYR A 84 11.84 4.04 15.75
CA TYR A 84 12.10 4.83 14.53
C TYR A 84 12.95 4.09 13.48
N THR A 85 14.08 3.53 13.89
CA THR A 85 15.01 2.87 12.97
C THR A 85 14.40 1.65 12.28
N GLN A 86 13.63 0.85 13.02
CA GLN A 86 12.98 -0.34 12.46
C GLN A 86 11.77 0.06 11.61
N THR A 87 11.03 1.09 12.02
CA THR A 87 9.94 1.64 11.22
C THR A 87 10.46 2.20 9.88
N LEU A 88 11.65 2.80 9.87
CA LEU A 88 12.32 3.23 8.63
C LEU A 88 12.67 2.05 7.72
N VAL A 89 13.14 0.93 8.30
CA VAL A 89 13.38 -0.31 7.52
C VAL A 89 12.08 -0.81 6.92
N ALA A 90 11.00 -0.83 7.68
CA ALA A 90 9.67 -1.21 7.22
C ALA A 90 9.17 -0.32 6.05
N MET A 91 9.46 0.98 6.11
CA MET A 91 9.14 1.91 5.03
C MET A 91 9.97 1.65 3.76
N ARG A 92 11.27 1.36 3.90
CA ARG A 92 12.13 0.97 2.77
C ARG A 92 11.68 -0.34 2.12
N ASN A 93 11.26 -1.33 2.92
CA ASN A 93 10.72 -2.58 2.41
C ASN A 93 9.47 -2.33 1.55
N ARG A 94 8.56 -1.47 2.02
CA ARG A 94 7.35 -1.10 1.29
C ARG A 94 7.66 -0.35 0.00
N ALA A 95 8.62 0.57 0.03
CA ALA A 95 9.08 1.26 -1.16
C ALA A 95 9.62 0.26 -2.21
N LEU A 96 10.47 -0.68 -1.78
CA LEU A 96 11.01 -1.72 -2.67
C LEU A 96 9.90 -2.56 -3.31
N VAL A 97 8.93 -3.03 -2.51
CA VAL A 97 7.81 -3.87 -3.01
C VAL A 97 6.91 -3.13 -3.97
N THR A 98 6.78 -1.81 -3.83
CA THR A 98 6.01 -0.97 -4.77
C THR A 98 6.81 -0.56 -6.01
N GLY A 99 8.05 -1.04 -6.16
CA GLY A 99 8.94 -0.70 -7.27
C GLY A 99 9.61 0.66 -7.15
N ALA A 100 9.50 1.32 -5.99
CA ALA A 100 10.17 2.59 -5.75
C ALA A 100 11.63 2.37 -5.33
N ASN A 101 12.52 3.26 -5.77
CA ASN A 101 13.93 3.26 -5.44
C ASN A 101 14.36 4.46 -4.57
N ALA A 102 13.42 5.35 -4.29
CA ALA A 102 13.64 6.48 -3.40
C ALA A 102 12.45 6.71 -2.46
N LEU A 103 12.75 7.18 -1.26
CA LEU A 103 11.81 7.47 -0.18
C LEU A 103 12.06 8.88 0.34
N SER A 104 10.99 9.64 0.56
CA SER A 104 11.04 10.90 1.28
C SER A 104 10.08 10.87 2.46
N ILE A 105 10.57 11.19 3.65
CA ILE A 105 9.75 11.29 4.85
C ILE A 105 9.40 12.76 5.05
N THR A 106 8.11 13.07 5.07
CA THR A 106 7.59 14.42 5.26
C THR A 106 7.10 14.70 6.66
N GLY A 107 6.91 13.67 7.45
CA GLY A 107 6.53 13.78 8.86
C GLY A 107 6.77 12.48 9.60
N TRP A 108 7.11 12.62 10.87
CA TRP A 108 7.13 11.50 11.79
C TRP A 108 6.72 11.98 13.19
N GLU A 109 6.10 11.10 13.93
CA GLU A 109 5.73 11.32 15.32
C GLU A 109 5.85 10.01 16.09
N GLU A 110 6.17 10.12 17.37
CA GLU A 110 6.13 8.99 18.30
C GLU A 110 5.21 9.36 19.47
N LYS A 111 4.16 8.56 19.65
CA LYS A 111 3.17 8.78 20.69
C LYS A 111 2.72 7.45 21.25
N ASN A 112 2.76 7.32 22.59
CA ASN A 112 2.33 6.11 23.30
C ASN A 112 3.01 4.83 22.78
N GLY A 113 4.30 4.88 22.43
CA GLY A 113 5.05 3.75 21.88
C GLY A 113 4.73 3.40 20.42
N ILE A 114 3.94 4.23 19.73
CA ILE A 114 3.64 4.07 18.32
C ILE A 114 4.40 5.12 17.52
N THR A 115 5.23 4.66 16.60
CA THR A 115 5.93 5.50 15.64
C THR A 115 5.08 5.59 14.36
N THR A 116 4.78 6.80 13.93
CA THR A 116 4.02 7.06 12.71
C THR A 116 4.88 7.86 11.74
N PHE A 117 5.00 7.36 10.50
CA PHE A 117 5.64 8.06 9.40
C PHE A 117 4.65 8.48 8.33
N THR A 118 4.86 9.66 7.76
CA THR A 118 4.27 10.07 6.50
C THR A 118 5.38 10.09 5.46
N GLY A 119 5.28 9.21 4.48
CA GLY A 119 6.30 9.02 3.46
C GLY A 119 5.75 9.09 2.04
N HIS A 120 6.61 9.46 1.12
CA HIS A 120 6.35 9.45 -0.31
C HIS A 120 7.39 8.59 -0.99
N PHE A 121 6.93 7.66 -1.81
CA PHE A 121 7.77 6.75 -2.59
C PHE A 121 7.91 7.27 -4.00
N PHE A 122 9.12 7.18 -4.54
CA PHE A 122 9.45 7.66 -5.87
C PHE A 122 10.21 6.58 -6.62
N ASP A 123 9.95 6.53 -7.92
CA ASP A 123 10.80 5.88 -8.89
C ASP A 123 11.65 6.95 -9.57
N CYS A 124 12.94 6.95 -9.27
CA CYS A 124 13.90 7.91 -9.78
C CYS A 124 14.82 7.22 -10.78
N HIS A 125 14.78 7.64 -12.03
CA HIS A 125 15.69 7.13 -13.05
C HIS A 125 17.01 7.89 -12.99
N SER A 126 18.12 7.16 -13.01
CA SER A 126 19.43 7.76 -13.21
C SER A 126 19.41 8.51 -14.55
N LYS A 127 19.80 9.81 -14.57
CA LYS A 127 20.15 10.46 -15.83
C LYS A 127 21.22 9.59 -16.49
N LYS A 128 20.82 8.74 -17.44
CA LYS A 128 21.78 8.13 -18.36
C LYS A 128 22.47 9.30 -19.05
N GLY A 129 23.80 9.40 -18.85
CA GLY A 129 24.61 10.53 -19.21
C GLY A 129 24.33 11.08 -20.61
N LEU A 130 24.29 12.39 -20.64
CA LEU A 130 24.61 13.15 -21.84
C LEU A 130 26.08 12.94 -22.19
#